data_7b976778bae5e55bfcad1b30b29c605e
#
_entry.id   7b976778bae5e55bfcad1b30b29c605e
#
_cell.length_a   1.000
_cell.length_b   1.000
_cell.length_c   1.000
_cell.angle_alpha   90.00
_cell.angle_beta   90.00
_cell.angle_gamma   90.00
#
_symmetry.space_group_name_H-M   'P 1'
#
loop_
_entity.id
_entity.type
_entity.pdbx_description
1 polymer ?
#
loop_
_entity_poly.entity_id
_entity_poly.type
_entity_poly.pdbx_seq_one_letter_code
_entity_poly.pdbx_strand_id
1 'polypeptide(L)'
;MKFTHLKGLDVLRGLGIFILIVMHTAFYHYRDLTSLDLNNPPLVVTIIGLLLMFAGIFAIVSGFSHALQNNHKQLVLAYSNRHILRYNLISGLLVLVVAYLYFLFTGPGLVNMATKSMNNSLFVELINTGVFKLPDLERILYVDSLVMIGMNVCLLAAFYLLIKIRFKERQAFATLLIALIFFAISLIRIPLYTVYIDALDKGNFTVVLLLNWFVNKNNPIFPFLAFGLIGQALALILLDKNWKTLK
;
A
#
# COMPACT_ATOMS: atom_id res chain seq x y z
N MET A 1 -12.05 24.70 15.13
CA MET A 1 -12.07 24.55 13.67
C MET A 1 -13.10 23.47 13.34
N LYS A 2 -14.27 23.79 12.73
CA LYS A 2 -15.17 22.76 12.22
C LYS A 2 -14.44 22.09 11.05
N PHE A 3 -14.13 20.80 11.16
CA PHE A 3 -13.63 20.02 10.04
C PHE A 3 -14.72 20.00 8.97
N THR A 4 -14.56 20.80 7.93
CA THR A 4 -15.41 20.69 6.75
C THR A 4 -15.07 19.35 6.09
N HIS A 5 -16.10 18.53 5.92
CA HIS A 5 -16.02 17.28 5.18
C HIS A 5 -15.47 17.56 3.77
N LEU A 6 -14.36 16.93 3.44
CA LEU A 6 -13.70 17.15 2.14
C LEU A 6 -14.34 16.25 1.09
N LYS A 7 -15.44 16.74 0.49
CA LYS A 7 -16.19 16.01 -0.56
C LYS A 7 -15.29 15.48 -1.69
N GLY A 8 -14.30 16.27 -2.12
CA GLY A 8 -13.34 15.86 -3.16
C GLY A 8 -12.52 14.62 -2.76
N LEU A 9 -12.17 14.48 -1.49
CA LEU A 9 -11.45 13.29 -0.98
C LEU A 9 -12.31 12.03 -1.02
N ASP A 10 -13.61 12.16 -0.72
CA ASP A 10 -14.53 11.02 -0.76
C ASP A 10 -14.86 10.62 -2.20
N VAL A 11 -14.99 11.59 -3.10
CA VAL A 11 -15.10 11.32 -4.55
C VAL A 11 -13.86 10.57 -5.05
N LEU A 12 -12.67 11.03 -4.68
CA LEU A 12 -11.42 10.38 -5.10
C LEU A 12 -11.31 8.94 -4.55
N ARG A 13 -11.71 8.72 -3.29
CA ARG A 13 -11.77 7.37 -2.71
C ARG A 13 -12.78 6.48 -3.42
N GLY A 14 -14.00 6.99 -3.64
CA GLY A 14 -15.05 6.26 -4.33
C GLY A 14 -14.64 5.87 -5.76
N LEU A 15 -14.07 6.81 -6.51
CA LEU A 15 -13.53 6.57 -7.84
C LEU A 15 -12.39 5.53 -7.81
N GLY A 16 -11.47 5.66 -6.85
CA GLY A 16 -10.38 4.71 -6.67
C GLY A 16 -10.89 3.30 -6.40
N ILE A 17 -11.87 3.13 -5.51
CA ILE A 17 -12.50 1.82 -5.22
C ILE A 17 -13.20 1.27 -6.46
N PHE A 18 -13.94 2.10 -7.18
CA PHE A 18 -14.60 1.69 -8.41
C PHE A 18 -13.60 1.19 -9.46
N ILE A 19 -12.55 1.96 -9.73
CA ILE A 19 -11.47 1.57 -10.66
C ILE A 19 -10.81 0.26 -10.20
N LEU A 20 -10.54 0.12 -8.90
CA LEU A 20 -9.93 -1.09 -8.35
C LEU A 20 -10.80 -2.33 -8.58
N ILE A 21 -12.12 -2.23 -8.33
CA ILE A 21 -13.06 -3.34 -8.57
C ILE A 21 -13.08 -3.71 -10.06
N VAL A 22 -13.25 -2.71 -10.95
CA VAL A 22 -13.29 -2.93 -12.40
C VAL A 22 -12.01 -3.59 -12.89
N MET A 23 -10.84 -3.10 -12.44
CA MET A 23 -9.55 -3.64 -12.87
C MET A 23 -9.31 -5.05 -12.39
N HIS A 24 -9.57 -5.33 -11.10
CA HIS A 24 -9.37 -6.66 -10.57
C HIS A 24 -10.31 -7.67 -11.25
N THR A 25 -11.58 -7.29 -11.42
CA THR A 25 -12.54 -8.15 -12.13
C THR A 25 -12.11 -8.37 -13.58
N ALA A 26 -11.74 -7.31 -14.31
CA ALA A 26 -11.32 -7.44 -15.70
C ALA A 26 -10.03 -8.27 -15.85
N PHE A 27 -9.06 -8.08 -14.96
CA PHE A 27 -7.79 -8.79 -15.02
C PHE A 27 -7.93 -10.27 -14.66
N TYR A 28 -8.62 -10.60 -13.57
CA TYR A 28 -8.76 -11.99 -13.12
C TYR A 28 -9.72 -12.83 -13.97
N HIS A 29 -10.65 -12.20 -14.67
CA HIS A 29 -11.54 -12.87 -15.61
C HIS A 29 -11.07 -12.76 -17.06
N TYR A 30 -9.86 -12.22 -17.30
CA TYR A 30 -9.29 -12.20 -18.64
C TYR A 30 -8.98 -13.62 -19.08
N ARG A 31 -9.61 -14.02 -20.20
CA ARG A 31 -9.44 -15.35 -20.78
C ARG A 31 -7.98 -15.51 -21.23
N ASP A 32 -7.39 -16.66 -20.94
CA ASP A 32 -6.00 -16.99 -21.31
C ASP A 32 -4.92 -16.09 -20.66
N LEU A 33 -5.17 -15.58 -19.45
CA LEU A 33 -4.21 -14.75 -18.72
C LEU A 33 -2.80 -15.39 -18.61
N THR A 34 -2.74 -16.72 -18.47
CA THR A 34 -1.48 -17.48 -18.39
C THR A 34 -0.73 -17.59 -19.72
N SER A 35 -1.42 -17.40 -20.84
CA SER A 35 -0.84 -17.47 -22.20
C SER A 35 -0.45 -16.10 -22.76
N LEU A 36 -0.67 -15.02 -21.97
CA LEU A 36 -0.43 -13.65 -22.38
C LEU A 36 1.04 -13.39 -22.76
N ASP A 37 1.27 -12.80 -23.93
CA ASP A 37 2.57 -12.28 -24.31
C ASP A 37 2.76 -10.88 -23.70
N LEU A 38 3.62 -10.79 -22.67
CA LEU A 38 3.91 -9.53 -22.00
C LEU A 38 4.82 -8.59 -22.83
N ASN A 39 5.49 -9.09 -23.88
CA ASN A 39 6.31 -8.25 -24.74
C ASN A 39 5.45 -7.50 -25.78
N ASN A 40 4.28 -8.07 -26.10
CA ASN A 40 3.33 -7.45 -27.02
C ASN A 40 1.88 -7.62 -26.50
N PRO A 41 1.55 -6.98 -25.37
CA PRO A 41 0.27 -7.17 -24.72
C PRO A 41 -0.87 -6.54 -25.55
N PRO A 42 -2.07 -7.15 -25.58
CA PRO A 42 -3.25 -6.51 -26.13
C PRO A 42 -3.53 -5.14 -25.49
N LEU A 43 -4.06 -4.20 -26.27
CA LEU A 43 -4.32 -2.82 -25.78
C LEU A 43 -5.13 -2.79 -24.47
N VAL A 44 -6.14 -3.65 -24.34
CA VAL A 44 -6.96 -3.74 -23.12
C VAL A 44 -6.10 -4.11 -21.90
N VAL A 45 -5.19 -5.07 -22.04
CA VAL A 45 -4.28 -5.49 -20.97
C VAL A 45 -3.30 -4.36 -20.62
N THR A 46 -2.83 -3.63 -21.62
CA THR A 46 -1.97 -2.45 -21.41
C THR A 46 -2.70 -1.37 -20.62
N ILE A 47 -3.96 -1.06 -20.95
CA ILE A 47 -4.78 -0.09 -20.21
C ILE A 47 -5.00 -0.55 -18.76
N ILE A 48 -5.35 -1.82 -18.57
CA ILE A 48 -5.52 -2.39 -17.21
C ILE A 48 -4.19 -2.29 -16.43
N GLY A 49 -3.07 -2.62 -17.06
CA GLY A 49 -1.74 -2.49 -16.44
C GLY A 49 -1.41 -1.06 -16.02
N LEU A 50 -1.73 -0.07 -16.85
CA LEU A 50 -1.58 1.36 -16.50
C LEU A 50 -2.48 1.75 -15.31
N LEU A 51 -3.72 1.26 -15.29
CA LEU A 51 -4.64 1.52 -14.18
C LEU A 51 -4.17 0.86 -12.87
N LEU A 52 -3.46 -0.26 -12.91
CA LEU A 52 -2.84 -0.87 -11.71
C LEU A 52 -1.79 0.05 -11.05
N MET A 53 -1.18 0.97 -11.78
CA MET A 53 -0.25 1.96 -11.23
C MET A 53 -0.95 2.98 -10.29
N PHE A 54 -2.29 3.05 -10.31
CA PHE A 54 -3.07 3.87 -9.38
C PHE A 54 -2.93 3.48 -7.91
N ALA A 55 -2.31 2.36 -7.59
CA ALA A 55 -2.01 1.98 -6.20
C ALA A 55 -1.28 3.09 -5.41
N GLY A 56 -0.41 3.87 -6.08
CA GLY A 56 0.24 5.04 -5.49
C GLY A 56 -0.73 6.12 -5.01
N ILE A 57 -1.85 6.33 -5.72
CA ILE A 57 -2.89 7.29 -5.33
C ILE A 57 -3.56 6.85 -4.02
N PHE A 58 -3.80 5.56 -3.82
CA PHE A 58 -4.33 5.05 -2.56
C PHE A 58 -3.38 5.33 -1.39
N ALA A 59 -2.08 5.19 -1.58
CA ALA A 59 -1.09 5.53 -0.57
C ALA A 59 -1.12 7.03 -0.25
N ILE A 60 -1.22 7.92 -1.27
CA ILE A 60 -1.34 9.37 -1.09
C ILE A 60 -2.62 9.72 -0.32
N VAL A 61 -3.77 9.18 -0.75
CA VAL A 61 -5.06 9.42 -0.10
C VAL A 61 -5.09 8.90 1.33
N SER A 62 -4.47 7.75 1.58
CA SER A 62 -4.31 7.18 2.91
C SER A 62 -3.48 8.12 3.80
N GLY A 63 -2.29 8.53 3.37
CA GLY A 63 -1.43 9.43 4.11
C GLY A 63 -2.08 10.77 4.42
N PHE A 64 -2.76 11.36 3.43
CA PHE A 64 -3.54 12.58 3.59
C PHE A 64 -4.63 12.44 4.67
N SER A 65 -5.41 11.38 4.59
CA SER A 65 -6.52 11.13 5.50
C SER A 65 -6.07 10.90 6.94
N HIS A 66 -5.01 10.09 7.11
CA HIS A 66 -4.46 9.81 8.43
C HIS A 66 -3.85 11.05 9.08
N ALA A 67 -3.20 11.92 8.31
CA ALA A 67 -2.68 13.18 8.85
C ALA A 67 -3.81 14.11 9.32
N LEU A 68 -4.89 14.22 8.55
CA LEU A 68 -6.08 14.99 8.96
C LEU A 68 -6.72 14.42 10.23
N GLN A 69 -6.92 13.09 10.28
CA GLN A 69 -7.48 12.42 11.45
C GLN A 69 -6.61 12.58 12.70
N ASN A 70 -5.29 12.41 12.56
CA ASN A 70 -4.35 12.55 13.67
C ASN A 70 -4.35 13.98 14.20
N ASN A 71 -4.40 14.98 13.30
CA ASN A 71 -4.51 16.37 13.71
C ASN A 71 -5.84 16.65 14.43
N HIS A 72 -6.95 16.12 13.92
CA HIS A 72 -8.25 16.25 14.58
C HIS A 72 -8.26 15.61 15.97
N LYS A 73 -7.72 14.40 16.11
CA LYS A 73 -7.60 13.70 17.40
C LYS A 73 -6.78 14.49 18.41
N GLN A 74 -5.74 15.17 17.95
CA GLN A 74 -4.92 16.01 18.84
C GLN A 74 -5.60 17.31 19.25
N LEU A 75 -6.16 18.05 18.28
CA LEU A 75 -6.64 19.41 18.53
C LEU A 75 -8.07 19.46 19.08
N VAL A 76 -8.92 18.50 18.70
CA VAL A 76 -10.35 18.48 19.09
C VAL A 76 -10.59 17.49 20.21
N LEU A 77 -10.02 16.29 20.12
CA LEU A 77 -10.21 15.24 21.13
C LEU A 77 -9.13 15.24 22.22
N ALA A 78 -8.14 16.14 22.12
CA ALA A 78 -7.04 16.28 23.08
C ALA A 78 -6.25 14.96 23.33
N TYR A 79 -6.18 14.09 22.34
CA TYR A 79 -5.43 12.83 22.46
C TYR A 79 -3.93 13.08 22.56
N SER A 80 -3.27 12.37 23.47
CA SER A 80 -1.82 12.41 23.59
C SER A 80 -1.13 11.77 22.38
N ASN A 81 0.11 12.15 22.10
CA ASN A 81 0.93 11.55 21.04
C ASN A 81 1.01 10.02 21.17
N ARG A 82 1.19 9.51 22.40
CA ARG A 82 1.24 8.08 22.69
C ARG A 82 -0.08 7.38 22.32
N HIS A 83 -1.21 8.02 22.62
CA HIS A 83 -2.53 7.48 22.29
C HIS A 83 -2.74 7.40 20.77
N ILE A 84 -2.36 8.45 20.04
CA ILE A 84 -2.45 8.49 18.58
C ILE A 84 -1.58 7.41 17.95
N LEU A 85 -0.32 7.27 18.39
CA LEU A 85 0.58 6.23 17.89
C LEU A 85 -0.01 4.84 18.14
N ARG A 86 -0.43 4.55 19.38
CA ARG A 86 -1.03 3.25 19.73
C ARG A 86 -2.28 2.94 18.90
N TYR A 87 -3.16 3.93 18.73
CA TYR A 87 -4.36 3.77 17.91
C TYR A 87 -4.03 3.40 16.45
N ASN A 88 -3.10 4.13 15.83
CA ASN A 88 -2.72 3.84 14.44
C ASN A 88 -1.97 2.51 14.32
N LEU A 89 -1.10 2.16 15.28
CA LEU A 89 -0.43 0.85 15.28
C LEU A 89 -1.44 -0.29 15.37
N ILE A 90 -2.41 -0.22 16.29
CA ILE A 90 -3.45 -1.25 16.41
C ILE A 90 -4.27 -1.32 15.12
N SER A 91 -4.69 -0.17 14.57
CA SER A 91 -5.46 -0.13 13.32
C SER A 91 -4.67 -0.69 12.14
N GLY A 92 -3.40 -0.33 12.00
CA GLY A 92 -2.53 -0.85 10.93
C GLY A 92 -2.27 -2.34 11.06
N LEU A 93 -2.02 -2.84 12.28
CA LEU A 93 -1.85 -4.27 12.55
C LEU A 93 -3.13 -5.07 12.26
N LEU A 94 -4.30 -4.55 12.61
CA LEU A 94 -5.58 -5.19 12.26
C LEU A 94 -5.74 -5.30 10.74
N VAL A 95 -5.43 -4.23 9.99
CA VAL A 95 -5.46 -4.27 8.52
C VAL A 95 -4.48 -5.31 7.97
N LEU A 96 -3.27 -5.41 8.53
CA LEU A 96 -2.30 -6.43 8.15
C LEU A 96 -2.82 -7.86 8.38
N VAL A 97 -3.39 -8.12 9.55
CA VAL A 97 -3.98 -9.43 9.85
C VAL A 97 -5.08 -9.77 8.87
N VAL A 98 -6.01 -8.85 8.63
CA VAL A 98 -7.10 -9.04 7.66
C VAL A 98 -6.56 -9.27 6.25
N ALA A 99 -5.53 -8.51 5.82
CA ALA A 99 -4.91 -8.65 4.51
C ALA A 99 -4.33 -10.05 4.31
N TYR A 100 -3.49 -10.51 5.26
CA TYR A 100 -2.88 -11.84 5.17
C TYR A 100 -3.92 -12.97 5.22
N LEU A 101 -4.92 -12.88 6.10
CA LEU A 101 -6.02 -13.86 6.12
C LEU A 101 -6.80 -13.87 4.81
N TYR A 102 -7.14 -12.69 4.27
CA TYR A 102 -7.83 -12.58 2.99
C TYR A 102 -7.04 -13.25 1.87
N PHE A 103 -5.74 -12.91 1.71
CA PHE A 103 -4.91 -13.47 0.65
C PHE A 103 -4.69 -14.96 0.78
N LEU A 104 -4.52 -15.44 2.00
CA LEU A 104 -4.30 -16.85 2.28
C LEU A 104 -5.53 -17.68 1.93
N PHE A 105 -6.71 -17.26 2.37
CA PHE A 105 -7.93 -18.06 2.31
C PHE A 105 -8.78 -17.84 1.06
N THR A 106 -8.99 -16.59 0.65
CA THR A 106 -9.97 -16.22 -0.38
C THR A 106 -9.44 -15.28 -1.45
N GLY A 107 -8.21 -14.81 -1.32
CA GLY A 107 -7.62 -13.85 -2.27
C GLY A 107 -7.53 -14.39 -3.70
N PRO A 108 -7.34 -13.51 -4.68
CA PRO A 108 -7.27 -13.87 -6.08
C PRO A 108 -6.08 -14.79 -6.39
N GLY A 109 -6.15 -15.54 -7.48
CA GLY A 109 -5.04 -16.35 -7.97
C GLY A 109 -3.83 -15.50 -8.33
N LEU A 110 -2.63 -15.98 -8.00
CA LEU A 110 -1.38 -15.38 -8.43
C LEU A 110 -0.91 -16.07 -9.70
N VAL A 111 -0.71 -15.29 -10.77
CA VAL A 111 -0.26 -15.82 -12.04
C VAL A 111 1.25 -15.98 -12.04
N ASN A 112 1.73 -17.19 -12.25
CA ASN A 112 3.13 -17.46 -12.53
C ASN A 112 3.33 -17.56 -14.04
N MET A 113 3.89 -16.49 -14.62
CA MET A 113 4.09 -16.41 -16.08
C MET A 113 5.17 -17.37 -16.59
N ALA A 114 6.13 -17.75 -15.75
CA ALA A 114 7.19 -18.68 -16.15
C ALA A 114 6.67 -20.12 -16.29
N THR A 115 5.86 -20.56 -15.34
CA THR A 115 5.29 -21.92 -15.31
C THR A 115 3.93 -22.01 -15.99
N LYS A 116 3.36 -20.88 -16.45
CA LYS A 116 2.01 -20.80 -17.02
C LYS A 116 0.92 -21.36 -16.08
N SER A 117 1.09 -21.20 -14.78
CA SER A 117 0.21 -21.74 -13.75
C SER A 117 -0.42 -20.65 -12.88
N MET A 118 -1.50 -21.02 -12.22
CA MET A 118 -2.19 -20.21 -11.22
C MET A 118 -1.90 -20.76 -9.83
N ASN A 119 -1.43 -19.88 -8.93
CA ASN A 119 -1.32 -20.16 -7.51
C ASN A 119 -2.60 -19.65 -6.83
N ASN A 120 -3.53 -20.55 -6.55
CA ASN A 120 -4.83 -20.20 -5.97
C ASN A 120 -4.77 -20.05 -4.46
N SER A 121 -5.74 -19.31 -3.88
CA SER A 121 -5.95 -19.29 -2.44
C SER A 121 -6.54 -20.62 -1.95
N LEU A 122 -6.39 -20.87 -0.66
CA LEU A 122 -6.72 -22.15 -0.05
C LEU A 122 -8.15 -22.62 -0.34
N PHE A 123 -9.13 -21.73 -0.19
CA PHE A 123 -10.54 -22.09 -0.47
C PHE A 123 -10.82 -22.23 -1.97
N VAL A 124 -10.21 -21.40 -2.82
CA VAL A 124 -10.36 -21.52 -4.27
C VAL A 124 -9.76 -22.84 -4.77
N GLU A 125 -8.58 -23.23 -4.25
CA GLU A 125 -7.97 -24.51 -4.59
C GLU A 125 -8.82 -25.69 -4.13
N LEU A 126 -9.31 -25.65 -2.88
CA LEU A 126 -10.20 -26.67 -2.32
C LEU A 126 -11.49 -26.84 -3.14
N ILE A 127 -12.13 -25.73 -3.53
CA ILE A 127 -13.37 -25.77 -4.32
C ILE A 127 -13.10 -26.32 -5.72
N ASN A 128 -12.00 -25.94 -6.36
CA ASN A 128 -11.70 -26.33 -7.73
C ASN A 128 -11.22 -27.80 -7.85
N THR A 129 -10.46 -28.28 -6.88
CA THR A 129 -9.78 -29.60 -6.94
C THR A 129 -10.33 -30.63 -5.98
N GLY A 130 -11.09 -30.20 -4.98
CA GLY A 130 -11.51 -31.06 -3.84
C GLY A 130 -10.38 -31.42 -2.87
N VAL A 131 -9.16 -30.91 -3.09
CA VAL A 131 -7.97 -31.25 -2.31
C VAL A 131 -7.52 -30.05 -1.48
N PHE A 132 -7.29 -30.28 -0.19
CA PHE A 132 -6.69 -29.28 0.67
C PHE A 132 -5.18 -29.25 0.46
N LYS A 133 -4.70 -28.20 -0.19
CA LYS A 133 -3.28 -27.97 -0.45
C LYS A 133 -2.80 -26.78 0.35
N LEU A 134 -1.71 -26.95 1.10
CA LEU A 134 -1.08 -25.84 1.82
C LEU A 134 -0.56 -24.83 0.81
N PRO A 135 -0.81 -23.51 1.04
CA PRO A 135 -0.30 -22.47 0.18
C PRO A 135 1.23 -22.42 0.22
N ASP A 136 1.82 -22.05 -0.90
CA ASP A 136 3.26 -21.87 -0.99
C ASP A 136 3.73 -20.56 -0.30
N LEU A 137 5.04 -20.41 -0.19
CA LEU A 137 5.66 -19.28 0.47
C LEU A 137 5.34 -17.95 -0.24
N GLU A 138 5.24 -17.95 -1.58
CA GLU A 138 4.91 -16.77 -2.36
C GLU A 138 3.52 -16.22 -1.96
N ARG A 139 2.55 -17.09 -1.75
CA ARG A 139 1.21 -16.71 -1.29
C ARG A 139 1.19 -16.26 0.16
N ILE A 140 1.88 -16.97 1.05
CA ILE A 140 1.95 -16.61 2.47
C ILE A 140 2.57 -15.22 2.66
N LEU A 141 3.59 -14.89 1.87
CA LEU A 141 4.34 -13.63 1.95
C LEU A 141 3.84 -12.56 0.99
N TYR A 142 2.68 -12.77 0.35
CA TYR A 142 2.18 -11.84 -0.64
C TYR A 142 1.93 -10.45 -0.07
N VAL A 143 2.49 -9.44 -0.72
CA VAL A 143 2.33 -8.03 -0.34
C VAL A 143 1.46 -7.32 -1.37
N ASP A 144 0.25 -7.02 -0.99
CA ASP A 144 -0.73 -6.30 -1.81
C ASP A 144 -1.03 -4.90 -1.29
N SER A 145 -2.05 -4.27 -1.88
CA SER A 145 -2.50 -2.93 -1.48
C SER A 145 -2.99 -2.85 -0.03
N LEU A 146 -3.62 -3.92 0.52
CA LEU A 146 -4.07 -3.92 1.92
C LEU A 146 -2.88 -4.03 2.88
N VAL A 147 -1.90 -4.89 2.57
CA VAL A 147 -0.65 -4.97 3.34
C VAL A 147 0.09 -3.63 3.32
N MET A 148 0.21 -3.01 2.14
CA MET A 148 0.80 -1.69 1.98
C MET A 148 0.07 -0.62 2.82
N ILE A 149 -1.27 -0.61 2.80
CA ILE A 149 -2.07 0.33 3.61
C ILE A 149 -1.81 0.10 5.10
N GLY A 150 -1.84 -1.15 5.57
CA GLY A 150 -1.58 -1.49 6.97
C GLY A 150 -0.20 -1.01 7.44
N MET A 151 0.84 -1.28 6.65
CA MET A 151 2.20 -0.80 6.93
C MET A 151 2.29 0.72 6.92
N ASN A 152 1.68 1.37 5.92
CA ASN A 152 1.67 2.83 5.82
C ASN A 152 0.96 3.48 7.01
N VAL A 153 -0.16 2.94 7.49
CA VAL A 153 -0.85 3.46 8.67
C VAL A 153 0.08 3.49 9.89
N CYS A 154 0.83 2.40 10.12
CA CYS A 154 1.79 2.30 11.22
C CYS A 154 2.93 3.31 11.07
N LEU A 155 3.60 3.32 9.91
CA LEU A 155 4.79 4.12 9.66
C LEU A 155 4.49 5.62 9.57
N LEU A 156 3.41 6.00 8.86
CA LEU A 156 3.01 7.39 8.71
C LEU A 156 2.62 8.03 10.05
N ALA A 157 2.02 7.27 10.97
CA ALA A 157 1.75 7.78 12.30
C ALA A 157 3.04 8.09 13.09
N ALA A 158 4.04 7.22 12.99
CA ALA A 158 5.35 7.45 13.60
C ALA A 158 6.02 8.69 13.00
N PHE A 159 6.06 8.81 11.66
CA PHE A 159 6.61 9.99 10.97
C PHE A 159 5.84 11.26 11.30
N TYR A 160 4.51 11.23 11.33
CA TYR A 160 3.69 12.36 11.70
C TYR A 160 4.09 12.93 13.07
N LEU A 161 4.22 12.07 14.07
CA LEU A 161 4.58 12.49 15.41
C LEU A 161 6.03 12.96 15.53
N LEU A 162 6.97 12.26 14.90
CA LEU A 162 8.38 12.62 14.86
C LEU A 162 8.57 14.02 14.24
N ILE A 163 7.95 14.24 13.08
CA ILE A 163 8.02 15.51 12.35
C ILE A 163 7.39 16.64 13.19
N LYS A 164 6.24 16.38 13.80
CA LYS A 164 5.56 17.36 14.65
C LYS A 164 6.39 17.78 15.88
N ILE A 165 7.10 16.84 16.48
CA ILE A 165 7.98 17.12 17.63
C ILE A 165 9.23 17.88 17.19
N ARG A 166 9.86 17.49 16.07
CA ARG A 166 11.17 17.97 15.65
C ARG A 166 11.11 19.23 14.79
N PHE A 167 10.07 19.39 13.96
CA PHE A 167 9.98 20.45 12.93
C PHE A 167 8.72 21.31 13.09
N LYS A 168 8.52 21.87 14.29
CA LYS A 168 7.28 22.55 14.72
C LYS A 168 6.65 23.48 13.67
N GLU A 169 7.46 24.33 13.01
CA GLU A 169 6.97 25.34 12.07
C GLU A 169 7.08 24.93 10.58
N ARG A 170 7.85 23.89 10.28
CA ARG A 170 8.15 23.45 8.91
C ARG A 170 7.72 22.01 8.65
N GLN A 171 6.62 21.59 9.27
CA GLN A 171 6.19 20.17 9.22
C GLN A 171 5.94 19.69 7.80
N ALA A 172 5.22 20.47 6.99
CA ALA A 172 4.91 20.11 5.61
C ALA A 172 6.17 19.97 4.76
N PHE A 173 7.08 20.94 4.85
CA PHE A 173 8.35 20.91 4.13
C PHE A 173 9.22 19.72 4.56
N ALA A 174 9.36 19.49 5.87
CA ALA A 174 10.12 18.35 6.38
C ALA A 174 9.53 17.01 5.92
N THR A 175 8.20 16.89 5.94
CA THR A 175 7.51 15.68 5.45
C THR A 175 7.78 15.46 3.97
N LEU A 176 7.70 16.50 3.15
CA LEU A 176 7.98 16.42 1.72
C LEU A 176 9.44 16.04 1.45
N LEU A 177 10.38 16.64 2.18
CA LEU A 177 11.81 16.31 2.06
C LEU A 177 12.06 14.83 2.42
N ILE A 178 11.48 14.35 3.51
CA ILE A 178 11.58 12.94 3.90
C ILE A 178 10.95 12.04 2.82
N ALA A 179 9.81 12.43 2.25
CA ALA A 179 9.20 11.69 1.15
C ALA A 179 10.13 11.57 -0.06
N LEU A 180 10.79 12.66 -0.46
CA LEU A 180 11.75 12.67 -1.56
C LEU A 180 12.98 11.78 -1.26
N ILE A 181 13.47 11.80 -0.02
CA ILE A 181 14.56 10.92 0.42
C ILE A 181 14.10 9.45 0.32
N PHE A 182 12.92 9.09 0.82
CA PHE A 182 12.40 7.72 0.70
C PHE A 182 12.15 7.32 -0.75
N PHE A 183 11.72 8.25 -1.60
CA PHE A 183 11.55 8.01 -3.03
C PHE A 183 12.91 7.71 -3.70
N ALA A 184 13.96 8.48 -3.40
CA ALA A 184 15.31 8.21 -3.88
C ALA A 184 15.86 6.88 -3.34
N ILE A 185 15.69 6.59 -2.06
CA ILE A 185 16.08 5.31 -1.44
C ILE A 185 15.34 4.13 -2.09
N SER A 186 14.11 4.35 -2.57
CA SER A 186 13.34 3.27 -3.21
C SER A 186 13.98 2.70 -4.47
N LEU A 187 14.93 3.41 -5.10
CA LEU A 187 15.70 2.90 -6.22
C LEU A 187 16.56 1.68 -5.84
N ILE A 188 16.92 1.55 -4.56
CA ILE A 188 17.65 0.38 -4.03
C ILE A 188 16.79 -0.89 -4.14
N ARG A 189 15.48 -0.76 -4.32
CA ARG A 189 14.58 -1.88 -4.54
C ARG A 189 15.03 -2.74 -5.73
N ILE A 190 15.53 -2.13 -6.80
CA ILE A 190 15.91 -2.84 -8.03
C ILE A 190 16.98 -3.91 -7.75
N PRO A 191 18.16 -3.59 -7.20
CA PRO A 191 19.15 -4.61 -6.86
C PRO A 191 18.70 -5.52 -5.71
N LEU A 192 17.98 -5.01 -4.71
CA LEU A 192 17.51 -5.83 -3.61
C LEU A 192 16.44 -6.84 -4.03
N TYR A 193 15.66 -6.56 -5.07
CA TYR A 193 14.70 -7.52 -5.61
C TYR A 193 15.42 -8.77 -6.17
N THR A 194 16.56 -8.60 -6.84
CA THR A 194 17.37 -9.72 -7.30
C THR A 194 17.88 -10.56 -6.13
N VAL A 195 18.36 -9.92 -5.05
CA VAL A 195 18.77 -10.61 -3.83
C VAL A 195 17.60 -11.36 -3.17
N TYR A 196 16.41 -10.76 -3.17
CA TYR A 196 15.19 -11.37 -2.65
C TYR A 196 14.82 -12.65 -3.42
N ILE A 197 14.84 -12.61 -4.75
CA ILE A 197 14.54 -13.77 -5.59
C ILE A 197 15.58 -14.87 -5.39
N ASP A 198 16.89 -14.53 -5.41
CA ASP A 198 17.96 -15.49 -5.16
C ASP A 198 17.83 -16.16 -3.77
N ALA A 199 17.46 -15.39 -2.75
CA ALA A 199 17.19 -15.90 -1.42
C ALA A 199 15.96 -16.84 -1.37
N LEU A 200 14.91 -16.52 -2.14
CA LEU A 200 13.73 -17.34 -2.26
C LEU A 200 14.05 -18.69 -2.91
N ASP A 201 14.82 -18.69 -4.00
CA ASP A 201 15.24 -19.88 -4.74
C ASP A 201 16.17 -20.79 -3.90
N LYS A 202 17.03 -20.18 -3.07
CA LYS A 202 17.93 -20.89 -2.15
C LYS A 202 17.28 -21.31 -0.82
N GLY A 203 16.01 -20.98 -0.59
CA GLY A 203 15.31 -21.26 0.68
C GLY A 203 15.86 -20.49 1.87
N ASN A 204 16.51 -19.34 1.66
CA ASN A 204 17.01 -18.49 2.74
C ASN A 204 15.89 -17.62 3.32
N PHE A 205 15.05 -18.23 4.18
CA PHE A 205 13.88 -17.59 4.74
C PHE A 205 14.17 -16.32 5.53
N THR A 206 15.33 -16.20 6.16
CA THR A 206 15.70 -15.01 6.93
C THR A 206 15.79 -13.78 6.02
N VAL A 207 16.52 -13.90 4.91
CA VAL A 207 16.66 -12.80 3.93
C VAL A 207 15.33 -12.51 3.26
N VAL A 208 14.56 -13.55 2.91
CA VAL A 208 13.23 -13.41 2.32
C VAL A 208 12.30 -12.61 3.24
N LEU A 209 12.21 -12.97 4.52
CA LEU A 209 11.35 -12.27 5.49
C LEU A 209 11.78 -10.81 5.70
N LEU A 210 13.10 -10.56 5.79
CA LEU A 210 13.62 -9.20 5.97
C LEU A 210 13.34 -8.28 4.77
N LEU A 211 13.47 -8.81 3.55
CA LEU A 211 13.32 -8.01 2.34
C LEU A 211 11.88 -7.93 1.83
N ASN A 212 11.03 -8.90 2.17
CA ASN A 212 9.69 -9.04 1.58
C ASN A 212 8.87 -7.75 1.58
N TRP A 213 8.75 -7.08 2.71
CA TRP A 213 7.94 -5.86 2.81
C TRP A 213 8.53 -4.66 2.08
N PHE A 214 9.85 -4.67 1.82
CA PHE A 214 10.54 -3.54 1.19
C PHE A 214 10.61 -3.66 -0.33
N VAL A 215 10.73 -4.89 -0.86
CA VAL A 215 11.08 -5.09 -2.26
C VAL A 215 10.13 -6.00 -3.05
N ASN A 216 9.15 -6.65 -2.40
CA ASN A 216 8.20 -7.52 -3.09
C ASN A 216 7.63 -6.86 -4.35
N LYS A 217 7.31 -7.66 -5.36
CA LYS A 217 6.98 -7.17 -6.72
C LYS A 217 5.75 -6.25 -6.80
N ASN A 218 4.78 -6.38 -5.89
CA ASN A 218 3.51 -5.64 -6.00
C ASN A 218 3.55 -4.27 -5.29
N ASN A 219 3.12 -4.21 -4.02
CA ASN A 219 2.95 -2.95 -3.30
C ASN A 219 3.82 -2.87 -2.03
N PRO A 220 5.15 -2.97 -2.13
CA PRO A 220 6.05 -2.93 -0.98
C PRO A 220 6.14 -1.54 -0.37
N ILE A 221 6.80 -1.44 0.78
CA ILE A 221 7.06 -0.16 1.44
C ILE A 221 7.75 0.82 0.47
N PHE A 222 8.71 0.35 -0.33
CA PHE A 222 9.35 1.16 -1.37
C PHE A 222 8.67 0.97 -2.73
N PRO A 223 8.15 2.03 -3.36
CA PRO A 223 8.12 3.47 -3.00
C PRO A 223 6.86 3.93 -2.25
N PHE A 224 5.94 3.04 -1.85
CA PHE A 224 4.59 3.42 -1.41
C PHE A 224 4.57 4.24 -0.11
N LEU A 225 5.57 4.09 0.77
CA LEU A 225 5.72 4.96 1.92
C LEU A 225 6.00 6.41 1.52
N ALA A 226 6.79 6.63 0.46
CA ALA A 226 7.04 7.97 -0.06
C ALA A 226 5.74 8.62 -0.56
N PHE A 227 4.89 7.89 -1.27
CA PHE A 227 3.57 8.38 -1.68
C PHE A 227 2.67 8.69 -0.48
N GLY A 228 2.68 7.85 0.55
CA GLY A 228 1.97 8.12 1.80
C GLY A 228 2.45 9.39 2.50
N LEU A 229 3.76 9.63 2.54
CA LEU A 229 4.35 10.85 3.09
C LEU A 229 4.01 12.09 2.25
N ILE A 230 3.94 11.98 0.91
CA ILE A 230 3.44 13.07 0.05
C ILE A 230 2.00 13.42 0.43
N GLY A 231 1.13 12.43 0.60
CA GLY A 231 -0.23 12.64 1.07
C GLY A 231 -0.28 13.34 2.43
N GLN A 232 0.55 12.92 3.37
CA GLN A 232 0.68 13.55 4.68
C GLN A 232 1.16 15.01 4.58
N ALA A 233 2.13 15.31 3.71
CA ALA A 233 2.61 16.67 3.47
C ALA A 233 1.49 17.57 2.91
N LEU A 234 0.72 17.09 1.95
CA LEU A 234 -0.43 17.80 1.38
C LEU A 234 -1.49 18.13 2.46
N ALA A 235 -1.76 17.19 3.37
CA ALA A 235 -2.66 17.43 4.48
C ALA A 235 -2.12 18.51 5.43
N LEU A 236 -0.82 18.49 5.74
CA LEU A 236 -0.17 19.48 6.59
C LEU A 236 -0.18 20.88 5.96
N ILE A 237 0.01 21.00 4.64
CA ILE A 237 -0.15 22.26 3.90
C ILE A 237 -1.58 22.78 4.03
N LEU A 238 -2.57 21.92 3.86
CA LEU A 238 -3.99 22.30 4.00
C LEU A 238 -4.34 22.75 5.43
N LEU A 239 -3.69 22.18 6.44
CA LEU A 239 -3.91 22.51 7.85
C LEU A 239 -3.17 23.76 8.29
N ASP A 240 -2.19 24.24 7.52
CA ASP A 240 -1.45 25.45 7.83
C ASP A 240 -2.40 26.67 7.75
N LYS A 241 -2.33 27.52 8.78
CA LYS A 241 -3.16 28.73 8.85
C LYS A 241 -2.95 29.68 7.67
N ASN A 242 -1.77 29.67 7.08
CA ASN A 242 -1.40 30.51 5.93
C ASN A 242 -2.08 30.11 4.61
N TRP A 243 -2.63 28.90 4.49
CA TRP A 243 -3.39 28.49 3.31
C TRP A 243 -4.60 29.39 3.03
N LYS A 244 -5.22 29.98 4.07
CA LYS A 244 -6.38 30.87 3.90
C LYS A 244 -6.06 32.20 3.23
N THR A 245 -4.79 32.58 3.17
CA THR A 245 -4.35 33.84 2.54
C THR A 245 -3.98 33.66 1.05
N LEU A 246 -3.96 32.40 0.57
CA LEU A 246 -3.68 32.06 -0.83
C LEU A 246 -4.95 31.91 -1.69
N LYS A 247 -6.12 32.24 -1.13
CA LYS A 247 -7.39 32.42 -1.83
C LYS A 247 -7.61 33.90 -2.03
#